data_3e41ce5ac4142e7efb96e712a82ac739
#
_entry.id   3e41ce5ac4142e7efb96e712a82ac739
#
_cell.length_a   1.000
_cell.length_b   1.000
_cell.length_c   1.000
_cell.angle_alpha   90.00
_cell.angle_beta   90.00
_cell.angle_gamma   90.00
#
_symmetry.space_group_name_H-M   'P 1'
#
loop_
_entity.id
_entity.type
_entity.pdbx_description
1 polymer ?
#
loop_
_entity_poly.entity_id
_entity_poly.type
_entity_poly.pdbx_seq_one_letter_code
_entity_poly.pdbx_strand_id
1 'polypeptide(L)'
;MELIWTKHAVQRSYTRLGRYGMDKIEQKIIKNVNKAAATHKGGTAIPFKLGRNRCMAVLMPIGKNGSKALIKSVFPISNEKHYAIFKKKGD
;
A
#
# COMPACT_ATOMS: atom_id res chain seq x y z
N MET A 1 2.32 12.37 6.86
CA MET A 1 1.93 11.01 7.31
C MET A 1 3.18 10.18 7.55
N GLU A 2 3.25 9.56 8.69
CA GLU A 2 4.36 8.66 9.02
C GLU A 2 3.97 7.23 8.67
N LEU A 3 4.83 6.54 7.94
CA LEU A 3 4.60 5.14 7.56
C LEU A 3 5.46 4.23 8.43
N ILE A 4 4.85 3.21 8.98
CA ILE A 4 5.51 2.23 9.85
C ILE A 4 5.44 0.87 9.17
N TRP A 5 6.61 0.29 8.88
CA TRP A 5 6.69 -1.01 8.22
C TRP A 5 6.47 -2.14 9.22
N THR A 6 5.57 -3.06 8.89
CA THR A 6 5.43 -4.31 9.64
C THR A 6 6.49 -5.30 9.15
N LYS A 7 6.81 -6.30 9.97
CA LYS A 7 7.73 -7.37 9.57
C LYS A 7 7.28 -8.05 8.27
N HIS A 8 5.98 -8.32 8.19
CA HIS A 8 5.40 -8.97 7.02
C HIS A 8 5.59 -8.12 5.76
N ALA A 9 5.35 -6.82 5.87
CA ALA A 9 5.49 -5.91 4.74
C ALA A 9 6.94 -5.83 4.27
N VAL A 10 7.91 -5.80 5.21
CA VAL A 10 9.33 -5.79 4.88
C VAL A 10 9.69 -7.06 4.10
N GLN A 11 9.30 -8.21 4.61
CA GLN A 11 9.57 -9.49 3.94
C GLN A 11 8.96 -9.54 2.55
N ARG A 12 7.71 -9.12 2.42
CA ARG A 12 7.01 -9.15 1.14
C ARG A 12 7.64 -8.19 0.13
N SER A 13 8.05 -7.00 0.58
CA SER A 13 8.70 -6.05 -0.33
C SER A 13 10.04 -6.59 -0.83
N TYR A 14 10.82 -7.22 0.04
CA TYR A 14 12.08 -7.86 -0.38
C TYR A 14 11.84 -8.96 -1.39
N THR A 15 10.87 -9.82 -1.14
CA THR A 15 10.58 -10.95 -2.01
C THR A 15 10.07 -10.51 -3.38
N ARG A 16 9.22 -9.50 -3.41
CA ARG A 16 8.49 -9.09 -4.62
C ARG A 16 9.07 -7.88 -5.30
N LEU A 17 9.70 -6.97 -4.54
CA LEU A 17 10.17 -5.68 -5.03
C LEU A 17 11.60 -5.40 -4.56
N GLY A 18 12.40 -6.43 -4.36
CA GLY A 18 13.69 -6.35 -3.68
C GLY A 18 14.72 -5.42 -4.30
N ARG A 19 14.60 -5.07 -5.56
CA ARG A 19 15.52 -4.14 -6.22
C ARG A 19 15.20 -2.68 -5.92
N TYR A 20 14.10 -2.40 -5.25
CA TYR A 20 13.71 -1.05 -4.88
C TYR A 20 13.88 -0.88 -3.38
N GLY A 21 14.50 0.21 -2.95
CA GLY A 21 14.65 0.49 -1.52
C GLY A 21 13.33 0.87 -0.88
N MET A 22 13.23 0.61 0.44
CA MET A 22 12.04 0.96 1.20
C MET A 22 11.72 2.45 1.15
N ASP A 23 12.76 3.30 1.18
CA ASP A 23 12.56 4.74 1.10
C ASP A 23 11.88 5.16 -0.18
N LYS A 24 12.27 4.54 -1.30
CA LYS A 24 11.65 4.85 -2.58
C LYS A 24 10.19 4.43 -2.61
N ILE A 25 9.88 3.28 -2.04
CA ILE A 25 8.51 2.78 -1.95
C ILE A 25 7.67 3.74 -1.10
N GLU A 26 8.18 4.17 0.05
CA GLU A 26 7.48 5.13 0.91
C GLU A 26 7.18 6.44 0.19
N GLN A 27 8.15 6.97 -0.55
CA GLN A 27 7.96 8.20 -1.32
C GLN A 27 6.85 8.04 -2.33
N LYS A 28 6.78 6.92 -3.01
CA LYS A 28 5.72 6.65 -3.99
C LYS A 28 4.35 6.52 -3.33
N ILE A 29 4.29 5.88 -2.18
CA ILE A 29 3.04 5.77 -1.42
C ILE A 29 2.54 7.15 -1.02
N ILE A 30 3.42 7.99 -0.47
CA ILE A 30 3.06 9.32 -0.03
C ILE A 30 2.58 10.19 -1.19
N LYS A 31 3.25 10.10 -2.33
CA LYS A 31 2.85 10.85 -3.53
C LYS A 31 1.48 10.46 -4.06
N ASN A 32 1.04 9.25 -3.77
CA ASN A 32 -0.22 8.73 -4.30
C ASN A 32 -1.31 8.60 -3.23
N VAL A 33 -1.12 9.21 -2.07
CA VAL A 33 -2.07 9.13 -0.97
C VAL A 33 -3.46 9.65 -1.35
N ASN A 34 -3.53 10.58 -2.29
CA ASN A 34 -4.80 11.10 -2.79
C ASN A 34 -5.60 10.08 -3.60
N LYS A 35 -4.97 8.98 -3.99
CA LYS A 35 -5.64 7.89 -4.72
C LYS A 35 -6.07 6.76 -3.78
N ALA A 36 -5.94 6.96 -2.47
CA ALA A 36 -6.27 5.95 -1.49
C ALA A 36 -7.75 5.57 -1.55
N ALA A 37 -8.04 4.29 -1.38
CA ALA A 37 -9.40 3.77 -1.36
C ALA A 37 -9.56 2.78 -0.21
N ALA A 38 -10.77 2.71 0.36
CA ALA A 38 -11.05 1.80 1.46
C ALA A 38 -11.02 0.34 0.99
N THR A 39 -10.55 -0.53 1.87
CA THR A 39 -10.57 -1.97 1.62
C THR A 39 -11.73 -2.62 2.37
N HIS A 40 -12.06 -3.86 1.99
CA HIS A 40 -13.12 -4.64 2.65
C HIS A 40 -12.80 -4.93 4.12
N LYS A 41 -11.53 -4.92 4.50
CA LYS A 41 -11.08 -5.22 5.86
C LYS A 41 -10.84 -3.99 6.71
N GLY A 42 -11.31 -2.83 6.26
CA GLY A 42 -11.20 -1.60 7.04
C GLY A 42 -9.90 -0.85 6.88
N GLY A 43 -8.99 -1.34 6.06
CA GLY A 43 -7.73 -0.65 5.76
C GLY A 43 -7.87 0.31 4.59
N THR A 44 -6.73 0.81 4.15
CA THR A 44 -6.63 1.72 3.02
C THR A 44 -5.63 1.14 2.02
N ALA A 45 -5.97 1.15 0.75
CA ALA A 45 -5.06 0.71 -0.30
C ALA A 45 -4.68 1.89 -1.18
N ILE A 46 -3.39 2.01 -1.49
CA ILE A 46 -2.85 3.09 -2.31
C ILE A 46 -2.13 2.49 -3.50
N PRO A 47 -2.62 2.73 -4.73
CA PRO A 47 -1.91 2.29 -5.93
C PRO A 47 -0.73 3.21 -6.23
N PHE A 48 0.35 2.64 -6.72
CA PHE A 48 1.52 3.41 -7.13
C PHE A 48 2.30 2.64 -8.18
N LYS A 49 3.26 3.30 -8.82
CA LYS A 49 4.11 2.67 -9.81
C LYS A 49 5.56 2.69 -9.37
N LEU A 50 6.26 1.58 -9.60
CA LEU A 50 7.71 1.50 -9.49
C LEU A 50 8.23 1.16 -10.88
N GLY A 51 8.81 2.17 -11.55
CA GLY A 51 9.18 1.99 -12.95
C GLY A 51 7.96 1.69 -13.80
N ARG A 52 7.95 0.54 -14.45
CA ARG A 52 6.81 0.09 -15.27
C ARG A 52 5.82 -0.77 -14.52
N ASN A 53 6.11 -1.11 -13.27
CA ASN A 53 5.29 -2.03 -12.51
C ASN A 53 4.25 -1.28 -11.70
N ARG A 54 2.99 -1.67 -11.86
CA ARG A 54 1.92 -1.17 -11.00
C ARG A 54 1.93 -1.95 -9.70
N CYS A 55 1.86 -1.24 -8.58
CA CYS A 55 1.92 -1.83 -7.26
C CYS A 55 0.79 -1.32 -6.38
N MET A 56 0.58 -2.00 -5.27
CA MET A 56 -0.43 -1.64 -4.30
C MET A 56 0.18 -1.72 -2.90
N ALA A 57 -0.07 -0.70 -2.09
CA ALA A 57 0.26 -0.73 -0.67
C ALA A 57 -1.03 -0.79 0.13
N VAL A 58 -1.09 -1.70 1.10
CA VAL A 58 -2.24 -1.82 2.00
C VAL A 58 -1.81 -1.28 3.35
N LEU A 59 -2.50 -0.24 3.82
CA LEU A 59 -2.19 0.46 5.05
C LEU A 59 -3.30 0.30 6.06
N MET A 60 -2.93 0.36 7.34
CA MET A 60 -3.90 0.43 8.43
C MET A 60 -3.59 1.71 9.21
N PRO A 61 -4.50 2.70 9.18
CA PRO A 61 -4.29 3.93 9.95
C PRO A 61 -4.25 3.65 11.43
N ILE A 62 -3.35 4.33 12.13
CA ILE A 62 -3.23 4.25 13.58
C ILE A 62 -3.16 5.65 14.18
N GLY A 63 -3.53 5.74 15.45
CA GLY A 63 -3.57 7.02 16.15
C GLY A 63 -4.89 7.74 15.92
N LYS A 64 -5.14 8.76 16.75
CA LYS A 64 -6.41 9.49 16.74
C LYS A 64 -6.61 10.33 15.51
N ASN A 65 -5.52 10.79 14.89
CA ASN A 65 -5.57 11.75 13.78
C ASN A 65 -5.27 11.12 12.42
N GLY A 66 -5.02 9.82 12.36
CA GLY A 66 -4.58 9.21 11.14
C GLY A 66 -3.22 9.72 10.65
N SER A 67 -2.42 10.30 11.57
CA SER A 67 -1.10 10.83 11.24
C SER A 67 -0.07 9.75 10.95
N LYS A 68 -0.35 8.53 11.39
CA LYS A 68 0.52 7.36 11.20
C LYS A 68 -0.26 6.25 10.53
N ALA A 69 0.43 5.39 9.79
CA ALA A 69 -0.18 4.22 9.18
C ALA A 69 0.80 3.05 9.17
N LEU A 70 0.30 1.87 9.50
CA LEU A 70 1.07 0.64 9.37
C LEU A 70 1.00 0.18 7.93
N ILE A 71 2.13 -0.12 7.33
CA ILE A 71 2.18 -0.77 6.01
C ILE A 71 2.01 -2.25 6.24
N LYS A 72 0.84 -2.77 5.94
CA LYS A 72 0.54 -4.19 6.14
C LYS A 72 1.06 -5.06 5.02
N SER A 73 1.02 -4.53 3.79
CA SER A 73 1.49 -5.30 2.64
C SER A 73 1.83 -4.36 1.49
N VAL A 74 2.79 -4.75 0.67
CA VAL A 74 3.13 -4.10 -0.58
C VAL A 74 3.31 -5.21 -1.61
N PHE A 75 2.66 -5.09 -2.76
CA PHE A 75 2.74 -6.14 -3.77
C PHE A 75 2.56 -5.56 -5.17
N PRO A 76 3.12 -6.23 -6.20
CA PRO A 76 2.83 -5.85 -7.58
C PRO A 76 1.43 -6.30 -7.97
N ILE A 77 0.74 -5.48 -8.78
CA ILE A 77 -0.58 -5.82 -9.29
C ILE A 77 -0.37 -6.62 -10.57
N SER A 78 -0.63 -7.93 -10.50
CA SER A 78 -0.40 -8.81 -11.64
C SER A 78 -1.68 -9.23 -12.36
N ASN A 79 -2.85 -9.01 -11.74
CA ASN A 79 -4.13 -9.36 -12.35
C ASN A 79 -5.28 -8.63 -11.64
N GLU A 80 -6.49 -8.79 -12.20
CA GLU A 80 -7.68 -8.11 -11.67
C GLU A 80 -8.07 -8.53 -10.26
N LYS A 81 -7.65 -9.71 -9.81
CA LYS A 81 -7.97 -10.18 -8.46
C LYS A 81 -7.44 -9.27 -7.38
N HIS A 82 -6.34 -8.56 -7.66
CA HIS A 82 -5.78 -7.63 -6.69
C HIS A 82 -6.69 -6.43 -6.44
N TYR A 83 -7.56 -6.11 -7.38
CA TYR A 83 -8.52 -5.01 -7.20
C TYR A 83 -9.73 -5.42 -6.36
N ALA A 84 -9.91 -6.71 -6.10
CA ALA A 84 -11.03 -7.20 -5.29
C ALA A 84 -10.92 -6.78 -3.82
N ILE A 85 -9.75 -6.28 -3.38
CA ILE A 85 -9.59 -5.78 -2.01
C ILE A 85 -10.35 -4.47 -1.78
N PHE A 86 -10.65 -3.73 -2.84
CA PHE A 86 -11.37 -2.46 -2.73
C PHE A 86 -12.86 -2.69 -2.55
N LYS A 87 -13.50 -1.83 -1.76
CA LYS A 87 -14.95 -1.80 -1.71
C LYS A 87 -15.46 -1.29 -3.03
N LYS A 88 -16.53 -1.91 -3.53
CA LYS A 88 -17.17 -1.42 -4.74
C LYS A 88 -17.79 -0.05 -4.46
N LYS A 89 -17.60 0.86 -5.43
CA LYS A 89 -18.17 2.19 -5.32
C LYS A 89 -19.68 2.09 -5.45
N GLY A 90 -20.39 2.65 -4.49
CA GLY A 90 -21.86 2.63 -4.51
C GLY A 90 -22.51 1.43 -3.83
N ASP A 91 -21.72 0.53 -3.28
CA ASP A 91 -22.23 -0.61 -2.52
C ASP A 91 -22.45 -0.27 -1.06
#